data_ef4fbea750056468b8175b6b699a979c
#
_entry.id   ef4fbea750056468b8175b6b699a979c
#
_cell.length_a   1.000
_cell.length_b   1.000
_cell.length_c   1.000
_cell.angle_alpha   90.00
_cell.angle_beta   90.00
_cell.angle_gamma   90.00
#
_symmetry.space_group_name_H-M   'P 1'
#
loop_
_entity.id
_entity.type
_entity.pdbx_description
1 polymer ?
#
loop_
_entity_poly.entity_id
_entity_poly.type
_entity_poly.pdbx_seq_one_letter_code
_entity_poly.pdbx_strand_id
1 'polypeptide(L)'
;MDNLIAHILVVDDDDGIRNLVKKYLNENNYLVTTASSAEDALEKINLIKFDLIILDIMMPGKSGLDFIEENKNNLDSPIILLTAKGNADERVEGLEIGADDYLAKPFEPKELILRIKNILSKTKKIDTKRVIDFENVKIDLNKLLIFKDKKEFKINNTEKIILEKMINSPGKTFSREDIGKLIDLDKERSIDVIITRLRKKIEFDPKNPKFLQTIRGAGYVLWIE
;
A
#
# COMPACT_ATOMS: atom_id res chain seq x y z
N MET A 1 -22.32 -9.30 -9.79
CA MET A 1 -21.31 -9.75 -8.79
C MET A 1 -20.85 -8.49 -8.08
N ASP A 2 -21.19 -8.34 -6.82
CA ASP A 2 -20.82 -7.18 -6.05
C ASP A 2 -19.30 -7.15 -5.94
N ASN A 3 -18.72 -6.02 -6.33
CA ASN A 3 -17.27 -5.85 -6.37
C ASN A 3 -16.81 -5.60 -4.93
N LEU A 4 -16.51 -6.67 -4.19
CA LEU A 4 -15.97 -6.57 -2.83
C LEU A 4 -14.65 -5.80 -2.85
N ILE A 5 -14.53 -4.82 -1.95
CA ILE A 5 -13.38 -3.89 -1.96
C ILE A 5 -12.13 -4.56 -1.38
N ALA A 6 -12.25 -5.29 -0.26
CA ALA A 6 -11.17 -5.95 0.45
C ALA A 6 -11.73 -7.00 1.43
N HIS A 7 -10.90 -7.95 1.86
CA HIS A 7 -11.21 -8.94 2.89
C HIS A 7 -10.58 -8.52 4.22
N ILE A 8 -11.41 -8.28 5.22
CA ILE A 8 -11.00 -7.76 6.53
C ILE A 8 -11.21 -8.82 7.60
N LEU A 9 -10.21 -9.04 8.45
CA LEU A 9 -10.34 -9.82 9.69
C LEU A 9 -10.68 -8.88 10.85
N VAL A 10 -11.72 -9.19 11.61
CA VAL A 10 -12.11 -8.47 12.82
C VAL A 10 -11.91 -9.38 14.02
N VAL A 11 -11.04 -8.98 14.94
CA VAL A 11 -10.66 -9.74 16.14
C VAL A 11 -11.05 -8.93 17.36
N ASP A 12 -11.98 -9.44 18.16
CA ASP A 12 -12.49 -8.80 19.37
C ASP A 12 -13.19 -9.89 20.21
N ASP A 13 -13.06 -9.93 21.51
CA ASP A 13 -13.73 -10.92 22.36
C ASP A 13 -15.22 -10.61 22.60
N ASP A 14 -15.64 -9.36 22.42
CA ASP A 14 -17.03 -8.93 22.54
C ASP A 14 -17.82 -9.28 21.26
N ASP A 15 -18.79 -10.20 21.39
CA ASP A 15 -19.68 -10.61 20.30
C ASP A 15 -20.52 -9.46 19.74
N GLY A 16 -20.93 -8.51 20.58
CA GLY A 16 -21.72 -7.35 20.17
C GLY A 16 -20.92 -6.42 19.26
N ILE A 17 -19.68 -6.11 19.66
CA ILE A 17 -18.77 -5.27 18.88
C ILE A 17 -18.41 -5.99 17.56
N ARG A 18 -18.05 -7.26 17.62
CA ARG A 18 -17.73 -8.06 16.42
C ARG A 18 -18.87 -8.05 15.40
N ASN A 19 -20.10 -8.31 15.87
CA ASN A 19 -21.27 -8.36 15.00
C ASN A 19 -21.63 -6.98 14.43
N LEU A 20 -21.52 -5.92 15.22
CA LEU A 20 -21.77 -4.55 14.79
C LEU A 20 -20.77 -4.14 13.69
N VAL A 21 -19.48 -4.35 13.94
CA VAL A 21 -18.40 -4.02 12.98
C VAL A 21 -18.58 -4.83 11.71
N LYS A 22 -18.81 -6.16 11.81
CA LYS A 22 -19.05 -7.03 10.66
C LYS A 22 -20.23 -6.55 9.81
N LYS A 23 -21.36 -6.25 10.42
CA LYS A 23 -22.55 -5.76 9.73
C LYS A 23 -22.23 -4.48 8.97
N TYR A 24 -21.63 -3.50 9.65
CA TYR A 24 -21.33 -2.20 9.06
C TYR A 24 -20.31 -2.26 7.92
N LEU A 25 -19.29 -3.11 8.05
CA LEU A 25 -18.30 -3.33 6.98
C LEU A 25 -18.92 -4.03 5.77
N ASN A 26 -19.77 -5.04 5.98
CA ASN A 26 -20.48 -5.71 4.89
C ASN A 26 -21.39 -4.75 4.11
N GLU A 27 -22.11 -3.84 4.81
CA GLU A 27 -22.92 -2.79 4.20
C GLU A 27 -22.08 -1.81 3.36
N ASN A 28 -20.77 -1.73 3.61
CA ASN A 28 -19.83 -0.92 2.85
C ASN A 28 -18.98 -1.74 1.83
N ASN A 29 -19.47 -2.92 1.40
CA ASN A 29 -18.88 -3.80 0.40
C ASN A 29 -17.51 -4.40 0.77
N TYR A 30 -17.21 -4.58 2.06
CA TYR A 30 -16.07 -5.37 2.52
C TYR A 30 -16.48 -6.81 2.78
N LEU A 31 -15.61 -7.76 2.44
CA LEU A 31 -15.75 -9.13 2.94
C LEU A 31 -15.18 -9.20 4.35
N VAL A 32 -15.92 -9.82 5.29
CA VAL A 32 -15.50 -9.83 6.70
C VAL A 32 -15.48 -11.23 7.27
N THR A 33 -14.33 -11.62 7.78
CA THR A 33 -14.15 -12.76 8.68
C THR A 33 -13.97 -12.24 10.11
N THR A 34 -14.47 -12.96 11.09
CA THR A 34 -14.38 -12.57 12.51
C THR A 34 -13.60 -13.62 13.29
N ALA A 35 -12.90 -13.20 14.34
CA ALA A 35 -12.24 -14.06 15.32
C ALA A 35 -12.55 -13.56 16.73
N SER A 36 -12.69 -14.48 17.70
CA SER A 36 -13.06 -14.17 19.09
C SER A 36 -11.86 -14.16 20.05
N SER A 37 -10.66 -14.53 19.56
CA SER A 37 -9.41 -14.51 20.33
C SER A 37 -8.20 -14.40 19.40
N ALA A 38 -7.03 -14.21 19.97
CA ALA A 38 -5.76 -14.22 19.27
C ALA A 38 -5.48 -15.58 18.60
N GLU A 39 -5.81 -16.69 19.27
CA GLU A 39 -5.62 -18.06 18.76
C GLU A 39 -6.53 -18.30 17.53
N ASP A 40 -7.82 -17.95 17.64
CA ASP A 40 -8.78 -18.05 16.55
C ASP A 40 -8.37 -17.17 15.35
N ALA A 41 -7.82 -15.98 15.62
CA ALA A 41 -7.26 -15.12 14.58
C ALA A 41 -6.06 -15.75 13.86
N LEU A 42 -5.14 -16.34 14.63
CA LEU A 42 -3.94 -16.99 14.08
C LEU A 42 -4.29 -18.18 13.18
N GLU A 43 -5.25 -19.02 13.59
CA GLU A 43 -5.73 -20.13 12.75
C GLU A 43 -6.25 -19.61 11.39
N LYS A 44 -7.03 -18.52 11.40
CA LYS A 44 -7.60 -17.94 10.18
C LYS A 44 -6.55 -17.29 9.28
N ILE A 45 -5.58 -16.60 9.86
CA ILE A 45 -4.48 -15.96 9.11
C ILE A 45 -3.60 -16.99 8.42
N ASN A 46 -3.40 -18.16 9.03
CA ASN A 46 -2.65 -19.26 8.42
C ASN A 46 -3.36 -19.89 7.21
N LEU A 47 -4.67 -19.74 7.12
CA LEU A 47 -5.49 -20.34 6.05
C LEU A 47 -5.83 -19.33 4.96
N ILE A 48 -6.00 -18.05 5.30
CA ILE A 48 -6.55 -17.01 4.42
C ILE A 48 -5.72 -15.74 4.55
N LYS A 49 -5.40 -15.11 3.42
CA LYS A 49 -4.82 -13.76 3.41
C LYS A 49 -5.91 -12.71 3.58
N PHE A 50 -5.67 -11.78 4.48
CA PHE A 50 -6.52 -10.63 4.70
C PHE A 50 -5.85 -9.37 4.17
N ASP A 51 -6.65 -8.42 3.66
CA ASP A 51 -6.16 -7.12 3.21
C ASP A 51 -5.94 -6.13 4.37
N LEU A 52 -6.58 -6.39 5.52
CA LEU A 52 -6.48 -5.59 6.74
C LEU A 52 -6.98 -6.40 7.94
N ILE A 53 -6.38 -6.18 9.10
CA ILE A 53 -6.79 -6.75 10.39
C ILE A 53 -7.26 -5.61 11.31
N ILE A 54 -8.43 -5.75 11.90
CA ILE A 54 -8.91 -4.92 12.99
C ILE A 54 -8.79 -5.76 14.25
N LEU A 55 -8.01 -5.31 15.23
CA LEU A 55 -7.60 -6.10 16.37
C LEU A 55 -7.85 -5.36 17.68
N ASP A 56 -8.65 -5.94 18.57
CA ASP A 56 -8.77 -5.41 19.92
C ASP A 56 -7.47 -5.66 20.71
N ILE A 57 -7.06 -4.66 21.48
CA ILE A 57 -5.91 -4.78 22.40
C ILE A 57 -6.30 -5.62 23.62
N MET A 58 -7.48 -5.37 24.18
CA MET A 58 -7.89 -5.94 25.46
C MET A 58 -8.71 -7.22 25.24
N MET A 59 -8.03 -8.34 25.05
CA MET A 59 -8.68 -9.66 24.96
C MET A 59 -8.24 -10.56 26.12
N PRO A 60 -9.12 -11.45 26.60
CA PRO A 60 -8.76 -12.45 27.60
C PRO A 60 -7.66 -13.40 27.08
N GLY A 61 -6.70 -13.73 27.95
CA GLY A 61 -5.57 -14.60 27.60
C GLY A 61 -4.47 -13.81 26.91
N LYS A 62 -4.37 -13.89 25.59
CA LYS A 62 -3.37 -13.16 24.81
C LYS A 62 -3.91 -11.81 24.33
N SER A 63 -3.23 -10.72 24.70
CA SER A 63 -3.60 -9.38 24.25
C SER A 63 -3.34 -9.18 22.75
N GLY A 64 -3.95 -8.14 22.15
CA GLY A 64 -3.68 -7.77 20.77
C GLY A 64 -2.23 -7.33 20.54
N LEU A 65 -1.59 -6.73 21.54
CA LEU A 65 -0.18 -6.33 21.47
C LEU A 65 0.75 -7.56 21.44
N ASP A 66 0.53 -8.52 22.36
CA ASP A 66 1.26 -9.80 22.37
C ASP A 66 1.09 -10.54 21.03
N PHE A 67 -0.12 -10.53 20.48
CA PHE A 67 -0.40 -11.15 19.19
C PHE A 67 0.44 -10.55 18.06
N ILE A 68 0.56 -9.23 17.99
CA ILE A 68 1.39 -8.55 16.97
C ILE A 68 2.86 -8.89 17.18
N GLU A 69 3.36 -8.77 18.41
CA GLU A 69 4.77 -8.97 18.72
C GLU A 69 5.25 -10.38 18.36
N GLU A 70 4.47 -11.41 18.73
CA GLU A 70 4.81 -12.80 18.43
C GLU A 70 4.72 -13.16 16.94
N ASN A 71 3.84 -12.47 16.19
CA ASN A 71 3.58 -12.79 14.78
C ASN A 71 4.15 -11.76 13.80
N LYS A 72 4.92 -10.79 14.25
CA LYS A 72 5.45 -9.66 13.47
C LYS A 72 6.09 -10.05 12.14
N ASN A 73 6.77 -11.18 12.08
CA ASN A 73 7.44 -11.66 10.87
C ASN A 73 6.52 -12.41 9.89
N ASN A 74 5.30 -12.74 10.32
CA ASN A 74 4.33 -13.52 9.55
C ASN A 74 3.08 -12.72 9.17
N LEU A 75 2.96 -11.49 9.70
CA LEU A 75 1.83 -10.60 9.44
C LEU A 75 2.20 -9.59 8.35
N ASP A 76 1.77 -9.89 7.12
CA ASP A 76 1.93 -8.97 5.98
C ASP A 76 0.78 -7.95 5.87
N SER A 77 -0.31 -8.19 6.59
CA SER A 77 -1.52 -7.37 6.54
C SER A 77 -1.41 -6.17 7.47
N PRO A 78 -1.81 -4.96 7.04
CA PRO A 78 -1.87 -3.80 7.91
C PRO A 78 -2.88 -4.01 9.05
N ILE A 79 -2.59 -3.38 10.20
CA ILE A 79 -3.35 -3.57 11.44
C ILE A 79 -3.88 -2.25 11.96
N ILE A 80 -5.20 -2.22 12.25
CA ILE A 80 -5.83 -1.17 13.06
C ILE A 80 -6.08 -1.75 14.45
N LEU A 81 -5.48 -1.13 15.48
CA LEU A 81 -5.75 -1.50 16.86
C LEU A 81 -7.00 -0.80 17.39
N LEU A 82 -7.86 -1.57 18.05
CA LEU A 82 -8.94 -1.01 18.87
C LEU A 82 -8.46 -0.92 20.32
N THR A 83 -8.61 0.24 20.94
CA THR A 83 -8.11 0.50 22.31
C THR A 83 -9.17 1.15 23.17
N ALA A 84 -9.11 0.95 24.50
CA ALA A 84 -9.98 1.67 25.41
C ALA A 84 -9.62 3.18 25.43
N LYS A 85 -10.64 4.04 25.60
CA LYS A 85 -10.47 5.49 25.65
C LYS A 85 -9.60 5.88 26.84
N GLY A 86 -8.46 6.52 26.58
CA GLY A 86 -7.58 7.09 27.63
C GLY A 86 -6.20 6.44 27.78
N ASN A 87 -5.94 5.30 27.17
CA ASN A 87 -4.64 4.63 27.26
C ASN A 87 -3.66 5.17 26.20
N ALA A 88 -3.02 6.30 26.52
CA ALA A 88 -2.02 6.89 25.65
C ALA A 88 -0.77 5.98 25.49
N ASP A 89 -0.42 5.26 26.54
CA ASP A 89 0.76 4.38 26.56
C ASP A 89 0.56 3.17 25.63
N GLU A 90 -0.61 2.49 25.67
CA GLU A 90 -0.94 1.39 24.75
C GLU A 90 -0.94 1.81 23.27
N ARG A 91 -1.27 3.08 23.00
CA ARG A 91 -1.25 3.63 21.64
C ARG A 91 0.17 3.81 21.12
N VAL A 92 1.06 4.32 21.96
CA VAL A 92 2.48 4.50 21.63
C VAL A 92 3.11 3.12 21.43
N GLU A 93 2.90 2.20 22.37
CA GLU A 93 3.38 0.83 22.31
C GLU A 93 2.89 0.11 21.04
N GLY A 94 1.59 0.20 20.73
CA GLY A 94 1.01 -0.41 19.52
C GLY A 94 1.65 0.08 18.22
N LEU A 95 1.97 1.38 18.13
CA LEU A 95 2.66 1.94 16.97
C LEU A 95 4.13 1.49 16.90
N GLU A 96 4.82 1.39 18.03
CA GLU A 96 6.22 0.95 18.12
C GLU A 96 6.38 -0.51 17.72
N ILE A 97 5.43 -1.39 18.07
CA ILE A 97 5.44 -2.80 17.68
C ILE A 97 4.99 -3.07 16.25
N GLY A 98 4.39 -2.07 15.56
CA GLY A 98 4.13 -2.14 14.12
C GLY A 98 2.69 -2.07 13.68
N ALA A 99 1.74 -1.59 14.50
CA ALA A 99 0.39 -1.27 14.04
C ALA A 99 0.40 -0.05 13.09
N ASP A 100 -0.48 -0.07 12.09
CA ASP A 100 -0.57 1.00 11.07
C ASP A 100 -1.47 2.16 11.50
N ASP A 101 -2.43 1.90 12.38
CA ASP A 101 -3.32 2.91 12.96
C ASP A 101 -3.97 2.38 14.24
N TYR A 102 -4.64 3.27 14.96
CA TYR A 102 -5.43 2.91 16.14
C TYR A 102 -6.76 3.66 16.17
N LEU A 103 -7.76 3.09 16.87
CA LEU A 103 -9.08 3.66 17.04
C LEU A 103 -9.57 3.43 18.46
N ALA A 104 -9.89 4.51 19.19
CA ALA A 104 -10.36 4.42 20.57
C ALA A 104 -11.83 4.00 20.64
N LYS A 105 -12.16 3.05 21.53
CA LYS A 105 -13.54 2.67 21.88
C LYS A 105 -14.11 3.65 22.94
N PRO A 106 -15.38 4.08 22.84
CA PRO A 106 -16.32 3.85 21.74
C PRO A 106 -15.98 4.73 20.52
N PHE A 107 -16.22 4.21 19.32
CA PHE A 107 -15.92 4.88 18.06
C PHE A 107 -17.15 4.98 17.16
N GLU A 108 -17.11 5.98 16.29
CA GLU A 108 -18.10 6.13 15.23
C GLU A 108 -17.77 5.17 14.06
N PRO A 109 -18.73 4.36 13.58
CA PRO A 109 -18.50 3.44 12.47
C PRO A 109 -17.94 4.12 11.20
N LYS A 110 -18.34 5.38 10.95
CA LYS A 110 -17.82 6.17 9.83
C LYS A 110 -16.32 6.46 9.95
N GLU A 111 -15.82 6.67 11.17
CA GLU A 111 -14.40 6.88 11.43
C GLU A 111 -13.59 5.64 11.07
N LEU A 112 -14.06 4.46 11.49
CA LEU A 112 -13.43 3.18 11.13
C LEU A 112 -13.32 3.01 9.61
N ILE A 113 -14.40 3.28 8.85
CA ILE A 113 -14.37 3.21 7.38
C ILE A 113 -13.35 4.15 6.77
N LEU A 114 -13.22 5.38 7.27
CA LEU A 114 -12.24 6.35 6.75
C LEU A 114 -10.81 5.87 6.99
N ARG A 115 -10.51 5.30 8.17
CA ARG A 115 -9.20 4.74 8.51
C ARG A 115 -8.88 3.54 7.62
N ILE A 116 -9.82 2.61 7.46
CA ILE A 116 -9.69 1.46 6.56
C ILE A 116 -9.38 1.93 5.13
N LYS A 117 -10.14 2.89 4.58
CA LYS A 117 -9.91 3.44 3.25
C LYS A 117 -8.52 4.06 3.12
N ASN A 118 -8.07 4.81 4.12
CA ASN A 118 -6.75 5.45 4.12
C ASN A 118 -5.64 4.40 4.11
N ILE A 119 -5.74 3.36 4.94
CA ILE A 119 -4.75 2.28 4.99
C ILE A 119 -4.76 1.48 3.69
N LEU A 120 -5.92 0.99 3.26
CA LEU A 120 -6.02 0.22 2.01
C LEU A 120 -5.61 1.02 0.77
N SER A 121 -5.79 2.35 0.78
CA SER A 121 -5.28 3.19 -0.31
C SER A 121 -3.76 3.26 -0.34
N LYS A 122 -3.12 3.21 0.82
CA LYS A 122 -1.66 3.15 0.95
C LYS A 122 -1.13 1.76 0.57
N THR A 123 -1.79 0.70 1.04
CA THR A 123 -1.43 -0.70 0.69
C THR A 123 -1.74 -1.02 -0.77
N LYS A 124 -2.87 -0.58 -1.33
CA LYS A 124 -3.12 -0.70 -2.78
C LYS A 124 -2.12 0.08 -3.63
N LYS A 125 -1.54 1.17 -3.10
CA LYS A 125 -0.36 1.81 -3.72
C LYS A 125 0.92 0.97 -3.57
N ILE A 126 0.95 0.04 -2.62
CA ILE A 126 2.07 -0.91 -2.41
C ILE A 126 1.86 -2.18 -3.24
N ASP A 127 0.61 -2.57 -3.53
CA ASP A 127 0.24 -3.73 -4.37
C ASP A 127 0.11 -3.40 -5.87
N THR A 128 0.36 -2.17 -6.27
CA THR A 128 0.72 -1.91 -7.68
C THR A 128 1.99 -2.70 -7.95
N LYS A 129 1.88 -3.71 -8.79
CA LYS A 129 2.94 -4.61 -9.27
C LYS A 129 4.31 -3.92 -9.17
N ARG A 130 5.03 -4.19 -8.07
CA ARG A 130 6.40 -3.70 -7.87
C ARG A 130 7.34 -4.26 -8.95
N VAL A 131 6.80 -5.21 -9.70
CA VAL A 131 7.37 -5.74 -10.92
C VAL A 131 6.38 -5.48 -12.05
N ILE A 132 6.76 -4.59 -12.96
CA ILE A 132 6.00 -4.25 -14.16
C ILE A 132 6.70 -4.93 -15.32
N ASP A 133 5.94 -5.69 -16.09
CA ASP A 133 6.43 -6.45 -17.24
C ASP A 133 5.68 -5.96 -18.48
N PHE A 134 6.40 -5.42 -19.44
CA PHE A 134 5.86 -4.98 -20.73
C PHE A 134 6.88 -5.25 -21.83
N GLU A 135 6.42 -5.92 -22.88
CA GLU A 135 7.31 -6.44 -23.93
C GLU A 135 8.49 -7.24 -23.34
N ASN A 136 9.74 -6.80 -23.58
CA ASN A 136 10.95 -7.41 -23.04
C ASN A 136 11.59 -6.56 -21.92
N VAL A 137 10.82 -5.67 -21.29
CA VAL A 137 11.25 -4.80 -20.19
C VAL A 137 10.51 -5.17 -18.92
N LYS A 138 11.27 -5.49 -17.88
CA LYS A 138 10.74 -5.79 -16.55
C LYS A 138 11.32 -4.80 -15.54
N ILE A 139 10.47 -4.05 -14.85
CA ILE A 139 10.86 -3.07 -13.84
C ILE A 139 10.54 -3.62 -12.47
N ASP A 140 11.54 -3.82 -11.63
CA ASP A 140 11.40 -4.16 -10.21
C ASP A 140 11.76 -2.94 -9.36
N LEU A 141 10.72 -2.19 -8.98
CA LEU A 141 10.89 -0.96 -8.18
C LEU A 141 11.40 -1.22 -6.76
N ASN A 142 11.25 -2.44 -6.23
CA ASN A 142 11.75 -2.80 -4.91
C ASN A 142 13.26 -3.03 -4.92
N LYS A 143 13.69 -3.80 -5.91
CA LYS A 143 15.11 -4.10 -6.08
C LYS A 143 15.88 -2.95 -6.72
N LEU A 144 15.19 -1.88 -7.16
CA LEU A 144 15.75 -0.78 -7.94
C LEU A 144 16.41 -1.26 -9.24
N LEU A 145 15.76 -2.21 -9.92
CA LEU A 145 16.29 -2.88 -11.10
C LEU A 145 15.33 -2.78 -12.28
N ILE A 146 15.91 -2.62 -13.46
CA ILE A 146 15.23 -2.77 -14.75
C ILE A 146 15.97 -3.87 -15.52
N PHE A 147 15.22 -4.86 -15.99
CA PHE A 147 15.72 -5.90 -16.87
C PHE A 147 15.23 -5.62 -18.29
N LYS A 148 16.15 -5.56 -19.25
CA LYS A 148 15.85 -5.35 -20.67
C LYS A 148 16.84 -6.16 -21.51
N ASP A 149 16.36 -6.99 -22.45
CA ASP A 149 17.19 -7.83 -23.31
C ASP A 149 18.26 -8.63 -22.56
N LYS A 150 17.89 -9.28 -21.47
CA LYS A 150 18.77 -10.04 -20.56
C LYS A 150 19.87 -9.19 -19.88
N LYS A 151 19.80 -7.86 -19.96
CA LYS A 151 20.68 -6.94 -19.25
C LYS A 151 19.98 -6.35 -18.06
N GLU A 152 20.73 -6.10 -17.00
CA GLU A 152 20.26 -5.49 -15.76
C GLU A 152 20.75 -4.05 -15.66
N PHE A 153 19.84 -3.14 -15.31
CA PHE A 153 20.11 -1.72 -15.11
C PHE A 153 19.64 -1.32 -13.70
N LYS A 154 20.53 -0.76 -12.90
CA LYS A 154 20.17 -0.18 -11.60
C LYS A 154 19.52 1.18 -11.80
N ILE A 155 18.48 1.45 -10.99
CA ILE A 155 17.85 2.77 -10.86
C ILE A 155 18.13 3.34 -9.47
N ASN A 156 18.18 4.65 -9.36
CA ASN A 156 18.27 5.34 -8.08
C ASN A 156 16.88 5.70 -7.55
N ASN A 157 16.80 6.24 -6.31
CA ASN A 157 15.54 6.59 -5.68
C ASN A 157 14.77 7.67 -6.45
N THR A 158 15.44 8.64 -7.04
CA THR A 158 14.80 9.69 -7.87
C THR A 158 14.14 9.09 -9.10
N GLU A 159 14.83 8.21 -9.81
CA GLU A 159 14.30 7.49 -10.97
C GLU A 159 13.14 6.57 -10.59
N LYS A 160 13.22 5.91 -9.41
CA LYS A 160 12.13 5.10 -8.85
C LYS A 160 10.88 5.95 -8.62
N ILE A 161 10.99 7.09 -7.94
CA ILE A 161 9.85 7.96 -7.61
C ILE A 161 9.12 8.40 -8.89
N ILE A 162 9.87 8.80 -9.92
CA ILE A 162 9.31 9.21 -11.21
C ILE A 162 8.59 8.03 -11.89
N LEU A 163 9.26 6.88 -12.01
CA LEU A 163 8.67 5.69 -12.61
C LEU A 163 7.43 5.23 -11.87
N GLU A 164 7.48 5.15 -10.55
CA GLU A 164 6.34 4.75 -9.71
C GLU A 164 5.12 5.66 -9.93
N LYS A 165 5.35 6.98 -10.00
CA LYS A 165 4.28 7.94 -10.27
C LYS A 165 3.67 7.76 -11.66
N MET A 166 4.50 7.56 -12.68
CA MET A 166 4.04 7.40 -14.06
C MET A 166 3.38 6.05 -14.29
N ILE A 167 3.89 4.97 -13.69
CA ILE A 167 3.32 3.62 -13.74
C ILE A 167 1.94 3.57 -13.10
N ASN A 168 1.74 4.31 -12.00
CA ASN A 168 0.44 4.41 -11.33
C ASN A 168 -0.59 5.27 -12.08
N SER A 169 -0.18 5.91 -13.18
CA SER A 169 -1.05 6.74 -14.02
C SER A 169 -0.62 6.64 -15.49
N PRO A 170 -0.70 5.45 -16.11
CA PRO A 170 -0.28 5.23 -17.48
C PRO A 170 -1.09 6.12 -18.43
N GLY A 171 -0.43 6.64 -19.45
CA GLY A 171 -1.05 7.57 -20.42
C GLY A 171 -1.29 8.99 -19.89
N LYS A 172 -1.06 9.27 -18.60
CA LYS A 172 -1.13 10.63 -18.08
C LYS A 172 0.15 11.39 -18.38
N THR A 173 -0.02 12.62 -18.89
CA THR A 173 1.12 13.55 -19.09
C THR A 173 1.47 14.25 -17.78
N PHE A 174 2.75 14.28 -17.46
CA PHE A 174 3.34 15.00 -16.32
C PHE A 174 4.22 16.12 -16.84
N SER A 175 3.95 17.34 -16.41
CA SER A 175 4.80 18.49 -16.74
C SER A 175 6.18 18.40 -16.07
N ARG A 176 7.15 19.18 -16.54
CA ARG A 176 8.44 19.29 -15.84
C ARG A 176 8.28 19.77 -14.42
N GLU A 177 7.38 20.72 -14.20
CA GLU A 177 7.07 21.24 -12.87
C GLU A 177 6.47 20.14 -11.96
N ASP A 178 5.53 19.31 -12.46
CA ASP A 178 4.97 18.18 -11.69
C ASP A 178 6.05 17.20 -11.29
N ILE A 179 6.97 16.87 -12.21
CA ILE A 179 8.08 15.96 -11.92
C ILE A 179 9.07 16.60 -10.95
N GLY A 180 9.36 17.89 -11.11
CA GLY A 180 10.24 18.64 -10.21
C GLY A 180 9.73 18.66 -8.78
N LYS A 181 8.45 18.97 -8.56
CA LYS A 181 7.80 18.91 -7.25
C LYS A 181 7.85 17.52 -6.61
N LEU A 182 7.80 16.48 -7.43
CA LEU A 182 7.82 15.10 -6.95
C LEU A 182 9.17 14.68 -6.37
N ILE A 183 10.26 15.26 -6.87
CA ILE A 183 11.64 14.88 -6.54
C ILE A 183 12.42 16.01 -5.85
N ASP A 184 11.73 17.08 -5.45
CA ASP A 184 12.31 18.28 -4.82
C ASP A 184 13.44 18.92 -5.62
N LEU A 185 13.17 19.14 -6.92
CA LEU A 185 14.14 19.66 -7.88
C LEU A 185 13.54 20.82 -8.71
N ASP A 186 14.03 22.04 -8.47
CA ASP A 186 13.52 23.25 -9.14
C ASP A 186 14.06 23.48 -10.56
N LYS A 187 15.07 22.74 -11.00
CA LYS A 187 15.74 22.96 -12.28
C LYS A 187 15.21 22.05 -13.38
N GLU A 188 14.42 22.60 -14.31
CA GLU A 188 13.85 21.87 -15.46
C GLU A 188 14.85 21.06 -16.28
N ARG A 189 16.05 21.61 -16.52
CA ARG A 189 17.12 20.91 -17.27
C ARG A 189 17.58 19.62 -16.59
N SER A 190 17.51 19.57 -15.27
CA SER A 190 17.86 18.35 -14.51
C SER A 190 16.86 17.25 -14.74
N ILE A 191 15.57 17.59 -14.97
CA ILE A 191 14.51 16.64 -15.26
C ILE A 191 14.73 15.97 -16.61
N ASP A 192 15.06 16.75 -17.65
CA ASP A 192 15.33 16.23 -18.99
C ASP A 192 16.51 15.24 -18.99
N VAL A 193 17.52 15.48 -18.15
CA VAL A 193 18.66 14.56 -17.95
C VAL A 193 18.21 13.25 -17.29
N ILE A 194 17.33 13.31 -16.29
CA ILE A 194 16.81 12.12 -15.61
C ILE A 194 15.96 11.31 -16.58
N ILE A 195 15.06 11.96 -17.32
CA ILE A 195 14.23 11.31 -18.35
C ILE A 195 15.12 10.63 -19.42
N THR A 196 16.19 11.31 -19.87
CA THR A 196 17.14 10.73 -20.83
C THR A 196 17.83 9.48 -20.27
N ARG A 197 18.21 9.50 -18.99
CA ARG A 197 18.77 8.32 -18.32
C ARG A 197 17.78 7.18 -18.20
N LEU A 198 16.53 7.47 -17.84
CA LEU A 198 15.45 6.48 -17.79
C LEU A 198 15.22 5.85 -19.15
N ARG A 199 15.15 6.64 -20.22
CA ARG A 199 15.02 6.12 -21.59
C ARG A 199 16.13 5.13 -21.95
N LYS A 200 17.38 5.40 -21.61
CA LYS A 200 18.48 4.46 -21.86
C LYS A 200 18.27 3.10 -21.19
N LYS A 201 17.52 3.06 -20.08
CA LYS A 201 17.26 1.84 -19.30
C LYS A 201 16.00 1.09 -19.76
N ILE A 202 14.96 1.81 -20.22
CA ILE A 202 13.67 1.21 -20.58
C ILE A 202 13.43 1.10 -22.10
N GLU A 203 13.97 2.02 -22.90
CA GLU A 203 13.74 2.05 -24.35
C GLU A 203 14.76 1.20 -25.12
N PHE A 204 14.32 0.60 -26.22
CA PHE A 204 15.21 -0.05 -27.17
C PHE A 204 15.98 0.98 -27.99
N ASP A 205 15.30 2.05 -28.44
CA ASP A 205 15.91 3.22 -29.04
C ASP A 205 15.58 4.48 -28.22
N PRO A 206 16.50 4.95 -27.36
CA PRO A 206 16.28 6.15 -26.54
C PRO A 206 16.05 7.44 -27.33
N LYS A 207 16.42 7.48 -28.63
CA LYS A 207 16.18 8.64 -29.50
C LYS A 207 14.77 8.65 -30.05
N ASN A 208 14.17 7.49 -30.24
CA ASN A 208 12.80 7.27 -30.68
C ASN A 208 12.02 6.50 -29.60
N PRO A 209 11.71 7.12 -28.46
CA PRO A 209 11.13 6.42 -27.31
C PRO A 209 9.71 5.95 -27.61
N LYS A 210 9.45 4.65 -27.32
CA LYS A 210 8.12 4.02 -27.43
C LYS A 210 7.34 4.17 -26.16
N PHE A 211 7.96 3.97 -25.01
CA PHE A 211 7.31 3.93 -23.70
C PHE A 211 7.30 5.30 -23.02
N LEU A 212 8.46 5.90 -22.81
CA LEU A 212 8.58 7.20 -22.14
C LEU A 212 8.69 8.34 -23.15
N GLN A 213 7.55 8.82 -23.63
CA GLN A 213 7.45 9.80 -24.69
C GLN A 213 7.48 11.25 -24.19
N THR A 214 7.83 12.18 -25.07
CA THR A 214 7.71 13.62 -24.85
C THR A 214 6.49 14.14 -25.58
N ILE A 215 5.59 14.80 -24.85
CA ILE A 215 4.50 15.58 -25.41
C ILE A 215 4.97 17.03 -25.48
N ARG A 216 5.19 17.53 -26.70
CA ARG A 216 5.73 18.88 -26.91
C ARG A 216 4.84 19.93 -26.23
N GLY A 217 5.45 20.82 -25.47
CA GLY A 217 4.75 21.87 -24.71
C GLY A 217 4.01 21.41 -23.46
N ALA A 218 3.88 20.08 -23.21
CA ALA A 218 3.12 19.57 -22.07
C ALA A 218 3.98 18.79 -21.05
N GLY A 219 4.97 17.97 -21.51
CA GLY A 219 5.81 17.21 -20.59
C GLY A 219 6.10 15.80 -21.08
N TYR A 220 5.99 14.82 -20.16
CA TYR A 220 6.34 13.42 -20.40
C TYR A 220 5.19 12.50 -20.05
N VAL A 221 5.05 11.42 -20.79
CA VAL A 221 4.03 10.39 -20.61
C VAL A 221 4.69 9.01 -20.68
N LEU A 222 4.23 8.07 -19.84
CA LEU A 222 4.65 6.68 -19.90
C LEU A 222 3.48 5.83 -20.43
N TRP A 223 3.72 5.14 -21.52
CA TRP A 223 2.82 4.16 -22.11
C TRP A 223 3.32 2.76 -21.77
N ILE A 224 2.56 2.05 -20.95
CA ILE A 224 2.75 0.64 -20.59
C ILE A 224 1.39 -0.03 -20.74
N GLU A 225 1.27 -1.01 -21.63
CA GLU A 225 0.11 -1.87 -21.80
C GLU A 225 0.36 -3.23 -21.16
#